data_d9582dafa04a960dc01b8197a47f0170
#
_entry.id   d9582dafa04a960dc01b8197a47f0170
#
_cell.length_a   1.000
_cell.length_b   1.000
_cell.length_c   1.000
_cell.angle_alpha   90.00
_cell.angle_beta   90.00
_cell.angle_gamma   90.00
#
_symmetry.space_group_name_H-M   'P 1'
#
loop_
_entity.id
_entity.type
_entity.pdbx_description
1 polymer ?
#
loop_
_entity_poly.entity_id
_entity_poly.type
_entity_poly.pdbx_seq_one_letter_code
_entity_poly.pdbx_strand_id
1 'polypeptide(L)'
;PQDKFIFGCFNNSFKITPLIFKSWMNILKDYESSVLWLLQDQKLGKQNLWEEAEKQEVNKERIIFAERLPAKEHLKRIELIDLFLDTFPYNAHTTASEAIRAGVPILTLKGKSFTSRVASSILINIGLENLIVSNLKDYETKAISLAKNYKEIESLKKHLAQEKNLSKLFDSK
;
A
#
# COMPACT_ATOMS: atom_id res chain seq x y z
N PRO A 1 -16.20 -3.25 2.31
CA PRO A 1 -16.79 -4.59 2.32
C PRO A 1 -16.19 -5.36 3.48
N GLN A 2 -17.04 -5.81 4.43
CA GLN A 2 -16.59 -6.42 5.69
C GLN A 2 -15.87 -7.76 5.52
N ASP A 3 -15.94 -8.36 4.32
CA ASP A 3 -15.43 -9.72 4.04
C ASP A 3 -14.30 -9.78 3.01
N LYS A 4 -13.69 -8.63 2.67
CA LYS A 4 -12.60 -8.60 1.66
C LYS A 4 -11.33 -8.02 2.26
N PHE A 5 -10.20 -8.58 1.87
CA PHE A 5 -8.90 -7.99 2.18
C PHE A 5 -8.69 -6.68 1.42
N ILE A 6 -8.30 -5.63 2.11
CA ILE A 6 -8.16 -4.29 1.55
C ILE A 6 -6.68 -3.97 1.33
N PHE A 7 -6.25 -4.09 0.07
CA PHE A 7 -5.03 -3.44 -0.36
C PHE A 7 -5.28 -1.94 -0.53
N GLY A 8 -4.37 -1.10 -0.12
CA GLY A 8 -4.53 0.34 -0.26
C GLY A 8 -3.29 1.03 -0.78
N CYS A 9 -3.49 2.10 -1.56
CA CYS A 9 -2.42 3.02 -1.95
C CYS A 9 -2.99 4.43 -2.10
N PHE A 10 -2.65 5.32 -1.18
CA PHE A 10 -3.10 6.72 -1.23
C PHE A 10 -2.02 7.68 -1.75
N ASN A 11 -1.06 7.16 -2.50
CA ASN A 11 -0.15 7.98 -3.29
C ASN A 11 -0.90 8.70 -4.42
N ASN A 12 -0.39 9.85 -4.84
CA ASN A 12 -0.91 10.54 -6.02
C ASN A 12 -0.79 9.65 -7.26
N SER A 13 -1.77 9.75 -8.17
CA SER A 13 -1.90 8.89 -9.36
C SER A 13 -0.68 8.93 -10.28
N PHE A 14 0.06 10.05 -10.36
CA PHE A 14 1.27 10.16 -11.18
C PHE A 14 2.41 9.21 -10.75
N LYS A 15 2.35 8.66 -9.54
CA LYS A 15 3.29 7.63 -9.07
C LYS A 15 2.91 6.21 -9.50
N ILE A 16 1.69 6.02 -9.97
CA ILE A 16 1.19 4.72 -10.42
C ILE A 16 1.65 4.50 -11.86
N THR A 17 2.75 3.79 -12.01
CA THR A 17 3.28 3.43 -13.33
C THR A 17 2.52 2.21 -13.89
N PRO A 18 2.48 2.03 -15.24
CA PRO A 18 1.90 0.82 -15.84
C PRO A 18 2.48 -0.47 -15.26
N LEU A 19 3.76 -0.46 -14.94
CA LEU A 19 4.48 -1.60 -14.38
C LEU A 19 3.94 -2.01 -13.00
N ILE A 20 3.81 -1.04 -12.08
CA ILE A 20 3.32 -1.32 -10.72
C ILE A 20 1.81 -1.62 -10.75
N PHE A 21 1.05 -0.95 -11.60
CA PHE A 21 -0.38 -1.22 -11.73
C PHE A 21 -0.63 -2.63 -12.24
N LYS A 22 0.15 -3.11 -13.22
CA LYS A 22 0.09 -4.50 -13.69
C LYS A 22 0.36 -5.50 -12.55
N SER A 23 1.36 -5.26 -11.70
CA SER A 23 1.60 -6.10 -10.52
C SER A 23 0.42 -6.10 -9.55
N TRP A 24 -0.24 -4.97 -9.34
CA TRP A 24 -1.45 -4.93 -8.52
C TRP A 24 -2.60 -5.72 -9.12
N MET A 25 -2.75 -5.70 -10.46
CA MET A 25 -3.76 -6.53 -11.13
C MET A 25 -3.45 -8.02 -11.00
N ASN A 26 -2.19 -8.42 -11.10
CA ASN A 26 -1.78 -9.81 -10.83
C ASN A 26 -2.13 -10.24 -9.39
N ILE A 27 -1.83 -9.39 -8.40
CA ILE A 27 -2.20 -9.64 -6.99
C ILE A 27 -3.71 -9.82 -6.85
N LEU A 28 -4.52 -8.95 -7.46
CA LEU A 28 -5.97 -9.04 -7.39
C LEU A 28 -6.50 -10.31 -8.07
N LYS A 29 -5.92 -10.75 -9.19
CA LYS A 29 -6.31 -12.00 -9.86
C LYS A 29 -6.02 -13.21 -8.99
N ASP A 30 -4.84 -13.27 -8.37
CA ASP A 30 -4.42 -14.41 -7.55
C ASP A 30 -5.09 -14.44 -6.16
N TYR A 31 -5.71 -13.36 -5.75
CA TYR A 31 -6.49 -13.29 -4.52
C TYR A 31 -7.83 -12.57 -4.74
N GLU A 32 -8.83 -13.31 -5.20
CA GLU A 32 -10.13 -12.78 -5.60
C GLU A 32 -10.92 -12.10 -4.46
N SER A 33 -10.74 -12.55 -3.23
CA SER A 33 -11.37 -11.98 -2.04
C SER A 33 -10.72 -10.68 -1.57
N SER A 34 -10.23 -9.85 -2.50
CA SER A 34 -9.59 -8.57 -2.20
C SER A 34 -10.09 -7.43 -3.07
N VAL A 35 -9.81 -6.21 -2.60
CA VAL A 35 -10.03 -4.96 -3.32
C VAL A 35 -8.78 -4.11 -3.26
N LEU A 36 -8.62 -3.21 -4.22
CA LEU A 36 -7.58 -2.18 -4.22
C LEU A 36 -8.24 -0.81 -4.00
N TRP A 37 -7.83 -0.11 -2.95
CA TRP A 37 -8.35 1.20 -2.59
C TRP A 37 -7.33 2.29 -2.87
N LEU A 38 -7.66 3.18 -3.80
CA LEU A 38 -6.78 4.21 -4.33
C LEU A 38 -7.29 5.61 -4.01
N LEU A 39 -6.39 6.59 -3.99
CA LEU A 39 -6.75 8.00 -3.91
C LEU A 39 -7.29 8.47 -5.27
N GLN A 40 -8.44 9.11 -5.27
CA GLN A 40 -8.94 9.86 -6.41
C GLN A 40 -8.38 11.30 -6.36
N ASP A 41 -7.32 11.54 -7.10
CA ASP A 41 -6.75 12.89 -7.24
C ASP A 41 -7.19 13.58 -8.53
N GLN A 42 -7.53 12.80 -9.59
CA GLN A 42 -8.01 13.29 -10.89
C GLN A 42 -9.11 12.38 -11.44
N LYS A 43 -10.16 12.98 -12.06
CA LYS A 43 -11.27 12.22 -12.66
C LYS A 43 -10.83 11.31 -13.82
N LEU A 44 -9.98 11.83 -14.71
CA LEU A 44 -9.42 11.07 -15.83
C LEU A 44 -8.54 9.90 -15.37
N GLY A 45 -7.77 10.09 -14.31
CA GLY A 45 -6.95 9.03 -13.75
C GLY A 45 -7.76 7.81 -13.29
N LYS A 46 -8.91 8.05 -12.66
CA LYS A 46 -9.84 6.99 -12.25
C LYS A 46 -10.35 6.18 -13.44
N GLN A 47 -10.83 6.84 -14.47
CA GLN A 47 -11.37 6.17 -15.65
C GLN A 47 -10.30 5.34 -16.36
N ASN A 48 -9.12 5.90 -16.58
CA ASN A 48 -8.00 5.20 -17.23
C ASN A 48 -7.58 3.94 -16.43
N LEU A 49 -7.54 4.02 -15.11
CA LEU A 49 -7.19 2.86 -14.27
C LEU A 49 -8.29 1.78 -14.30
N TRP A 50 -9.56 2.15 -14.37
CA TRP A 50 -10.65 1.19 -14.53
C TRP A 50 -10.60 0.49 -15.90
N GLU A 51 -10.39 1.24 -16.99
CA GLU A 51 -10.24 0.67 -18.33
C GLU A 51 -9.03 -0.26 -18.42
N GLU A 52 -7.92 0.13 -17.80
CA GLU A 52 -6.71 -0.70 -17.77
C GLU A 52 -6.90 -1.98 -16.95
N ALA A 53 -7.65 -1.92 -15.85
CA ALA A 53 -8.00 -3.10 -15.06
C ALA A 53 -8.84 -4.09 -15.86
N GLU A 54 -9.86 -3.61 -16.58
CA GLU A 54 -10.71 -4.46 -17.43
C GLU A 54 -9.91 -5.10 -18.57
N LYS A 55 -8.96 -4.38 -19.19
CA LYS A 55 -8.02 -4.97 -20.18
C LYS A 55 -7.16 -6.07 -19.60
N GLN A 56 -6.88 -6.00 -18.31
CA GLN A 56 -6.11 -7.01 -17.58
C GLN A 56 -7.02 -8.05 -16.88
N GLU A 57 -8.28 -8.16 -17.29
CA GLU A 57 -9.26 -9.15 -16.79
C GLU A 57 -9.56 -9.03 -15.28
N VAL A 58 -9.41 -7.83 -14.72
CA VAL A 58 -9.82 -7.52 -13.35
C VAL A 58 -11.10 -6.67 -13.38
N ASN A 59 -12.14 -7.13 -12.70
CA ASN A 59 -13.37 -6.35 -12.58
C ASN A 59 -13.09 -4.98 -11.92
N LYS A 60 -13.41 -3.89 -12.64
CA LYS A 60 -13.19 -2.51 -12.17
C LYS A 60 -13.83 -2.19 -10.82
N GLU A 61 -14.92 -2.88 -10.45
CA GLU A 61 -15.57 -2.69 -9.14
C GLU A 61 -14.68 -3.10 -7.96
N ARG A 62 -13.62 -3.87 -8.22
CA ARG A 62 -12.61 -4.21 -7.23
C ARG A 62 -11.57 -3.11 -7.03
N ILE A 63 -11.61 -2.05 -7.86
CA ILE A 63 -10.76 -0.86 -7.70
C ILE A 63 -11.63 0.28 -7.19
N ILE A 64 -11.50 0.56 -5.91
CA ILE A 64 -12.28 1.56 -5.20
C ILE A 64 -11.47 2.87 -5.16
N PHE A 65 -12.14 3.98 -5.40
CA PHE A 65 -11.51 5.30 -5.32
C PHE A 65 -12.09 6.10 -4.17
N ALA A 66 -11.19 6.75 -3.43
CA ALA A 66 -11.52 7.61 -2.31
C ALA A 66 -11.16 9.07 -2.60
N GLU A 67 -12.07 9.96 -2.36
CA GLU A 67 -11.83 11.40 -2.47
C GLU A 67 -10.87 11.90 -1.39
N ARG A 68 -10.30 13.09 -1.59
CA ARG A 68 -9.46 13.74 -0.57
C ARG A 68 -10.30 14.08 0.64
N LEU A 69 -9.74 13.81 1.81
CA LEU A 69 -10.33 14.15 3.11
C LEU A 69 -9.38 15.04 3.92
N PRO A 70 -9.88 15.78 4.91
CA PRO A 70 -9.05 16.43 5.92
C PRO A 70 -8.12 15.43 6.61
N ALA A 71 -6.93 15.87 7.02
CA ALA A 71 -5.86 14.99 7.50
C ALA A 71 -6.30 14.00 8.61
N LYS A 72 -7.10 14.47 9.57
CA LYS A 72 -7.59 13.64 10.68
C LYS A 72 -8.50 12.49 10.19
N GLU A 73 -9.38 12.78 9.25
CA GLU A 73 -10.29 11.80 8.66
C GLU A 73 -9.55 10.85 7.71
N HIS A 74 -8.55 11.40 7.00
CA HIS A 74 -7.68 10.60 6.15
C HIS A 74 -6.91 9.54 6.93
N LEU A 75 -6.31 9.89 8.08
CA LEU A 75 -5.61 8.94 8.94
C LEU A 75 -6.55 7.82 9.43
N LYS A 76 -7.76 8.17 9.88
CA LYS A 76 -8.77 7.17 10.28
C LYS A 76 -9.16 6.23 9.13
N ARG A 77 -9.23 6.76 7.91
CA ARG A 77 -9.51 5.95 6.71
C ARG A 77 -8.38 4.98 6.41
N ILE A 78 -7.11 5.40 6.57
CA ILE A 78 -5.95 4.54 6.35
C ILE A 78 -6.01 3.31 7.27
N GLU A 79 -6.47 3.44 8.51
CA GLU A 79 -6.61 2.33 9.47
C GLU A 79 -7.46 1.16 8.96
N LEU A 80 -8.33 1.40 7.97
CA LEU A 80 -9.18 0.38 7.35
C LEU A 80 -8.44 -0.49 6.32
N ILE A 81 -7.21 -0.13 5.95
CA ILE A 81 -6.37 -0.89 5.03
C ILE A 81 -5.72 -2.06 5.77
N ASP A 82 -5.65 -3.23 5.13
CA ASP A 82 -4.94 -4.38 5.68
C ASP A 82 -3.46 -4.35 5.32
N LEU A 83 -3.12 -4.01 4.07
CA LEU A 83 -1.77 -3.88 3.57
C LEU A 83 -1.67 -2.70 2.59
N PHE A 84 -0.76 -1.77 2.88
CA PHE A 84 -0.45 -0.69 1.94
C PHE A 84 0.52 -1.19 0.87
N LEU A 85 0.12 -1.09 -0.40
CA LEU A 85 0.95 -1.42 -1.56
C LEU A 85 1.67 -0.16 -2.05
N ASP A 86 2.98 -0.12 -1.87
CA ASP A 86 3.77 1.04 -2.27
C ASP A 86 3.97 1.11 -3.78
N THR A 87 4.13 2.32 -4.30
CA THR A 87 4.41 2.62 -5.71
C THR A 87 5.90 2.47 -6.05
N PHE A 88 6.19 2.25 -7.34
CA PHE A 88 7.55 2.15 -7.85
C PHE A 88 7.64 2.75 -9.27
N PRO A 89 8.74 3.43 -9.63
CA PRO A 89 10.00 3.68 -8.89
C PRO A 89 9.95 4.84 -7.87
N TYR A 90 8.84 5.55 -7.78
CA TYR A 90 8.65 6.62 -6.83
C TYR A 90 7.83 6.12 -5.64
N ASN A 91 8.52 5.76 -4.56
CA ASN A 91 7.88 5.26 -3.35
C ASN A 91 7.01 6.30 -2.64
N ALA A 92 6.20 5.83 -1.72
CA ALA A 92 5.53 6.65 -0.72
C ALA A 92 6.57 7.29 0.21
N HIS A 93 6.38 8.57 0.50
CA HIS A 93 7.18 9.34 1.46
C HIS A 93 6.31 9.70 2.67
N THR A 94 5.63 10.83 2.62
CA THR A 94 4.67 11.23 3.65
C THR A 94 3.57 10.19 3.83
N THR A 95 3.04 9.66 2.73
CA THR A 95 2.01 8.60 2.78
C THR A 95 2.50 7.30 3.42
N ALA A 96 3.81 6.97 3.32
CA ALA A 96 4.39 5.85 4.06
C ALA A 96 4.38 6.13 5.57
N SER A 97 4.82 7.31 5.99
CA SER A 97 4.79 7.73 7.39
C SER A 97 3.36 7.76 7.95
N GLU A 98 2.38 8.20 7.15
CA GLU A 98 0.96 8.21 7.51
C GLU A 98 0.41 6.79 7.70
N ALA A 99 0.73 5.85 6.80
CA ALA A 99 0.32 4.46 6.92
C ALA A 99 0.90 3.80 8.17
N ILE A 100 2.21 3.94 8.41
CA ILE A 100 2.88 3.45 9.62
C ILE A 100 2.26 4.07 10.88
N ARG A 101 2.00 5.37 10.86
CA ARG A 101 1.36 6.10 11.96
C ARG A 101 -0.06 5.63 12.25
N ALA A 102 -0.78 5.22 11.19
CA ALA A 102 -2.12 4.61 11.30
C ALA A 102 -2.07 3.11 11.69
N GLY A 103 -0.88 2.53 11.89
CA GLY A 103 -0.72 1.12 12.25
C GLY A 103 -0.90 0.15 11.07
N VAL A 104 -0.72 0.63 9.82
CA VAL A 104 -0.88 -0.18 8.61
C VAL A 104 0.47 -0.60 8.06
N PRO A 105 0.74 -1.91 7.87
CA PRO A 105 1.98 -2.39 7.28
C PRO A 105 2.07 -1.99 5.81
N ILE A 106 3.30 -1.72 5.35
CA ILE A 106 3.61 -1.32 3.97
C ILE A 106 4.49 -2.38 3.33
N LEU A 107 4.10 -2.85 2.15
CA LEU A 107 4.97 -3.64 1.29
C LEU A 107 5.61 -2.70 0.26
N THR A 108 6.94 -2.66 0.19
CA THR A 108 7.68 -1.77 -0.71
C THR A 108 8.70 -2.51 -1.57
N LEU A 109 8.82 -2.07 -2.82
CA LEU A 109 9.88 -2.48 -3.74
C LEU A 109 11.04 -1.47 -3.66
N LYS A 110 12.21 -1.94 -3.20
CA LYS A 110 13.41 -1.11 -3.07
C LYS A 110 14.13 -0.97 -4.40
N GLY A 111 14.40 0.26 -4.80
CA GLY A 111 15.19 0.58 -5.98
C GLY A 111 16.54 1.20 -5.67
N LYS A 112 17.18 1.78 -6.69
CA LYS A 112 18.52 2.39 -6.60
C LYS A 112 18.50 3.91 -6.34
N SER A 113 17.44 4.60 -6.76
CA SER A 113 17.31 6.06 -6.57
C SER A 113 16.90 6.41 -5.14
N PHE A 114 17.11 7.66 -4.74
CA PHE A 114 16.62 8.18 -3.46
C PHE A 114 15.11 7.93 -3.30
N THR A 115 14.33 8.33 -4.29
CA THR A 115 12.86 8.23 -4.26
C THR A 115 12.34 6.80 -4.16
N SER A 116 13.12 5.81 -4.60
CA SER A 116 12.78 4.39 -4.52
C SER A 116 13.34 3.68 -3.27
N ARG A 117 13.85 4.43 -2.28
CA ARG A 117 14.40 3.91 -1.02
C ARG A 117 13.77 4.51 0.23
N VAL A 118 12.91 5.51 0.10
CA VAL A 118 12.36 6.21 1.26
C VAL A 118 11.51 5.28 2.11
N ALA A 119 10.54 4.57 1.53
CA ALA A 119 9.71 3.63 2.27
C ALA A 119 10.55 2.50 2.89
N SER A 120 11.56 1.99 2.18
CA SER A 120 12.49 0.98 2.73
C SER A 120 13.26 1.52 3.94
N SER A 121 13.72 2.77 3.90
CA SER A 121 14.41 3.41 5.03
C SER A 121 13.49 3.53 6.25
N ILE A 122 12.23 3.89 6.05
CA ILE A 122 11.25 3.94 7.12
C ILE A 122 11.07 2.55 7.76
N LEU A 123 10.87 1.50 6.94
CA LEU A 123 10.66 0.14 7.42
C LEU A 123 11.88 -0.42 8.18
N ILE A 124 13.11 -0.13 7.73
CA ILE A 124 14.34 -0.52 8.44
C ILE A 124 14.38 0.11 9.84
N ASN A 125 14.02 1.39 9.96
CA ASN A 125 14.06 2.10 11.24
C ASN A 125 13.03 1.60 12.27
N ILE A 126 12.04 0.83 11.84
CA ILE A 126 10.99 0.27 12.71
C ILE A 126 11.01 -1.28 12.76
N GLY A 127 12.09 -1.92 12.26
CA GLY A 127 12.27 -3.36 12.36
C GLY A 127 11.37 -4.21 11.45
N LEU A 128 10.94 -3.66 10.30
CA LEU A 128 10.04 -4.33 9.35
C LEU A 128 10.71 -4.58 7.99
N GLU A 129 12.00 -4.97 7.98
CA GLU A 129 12.76 -5.27 6.77
C GLU A 129 12.16 -6.40 5.94
N ASN A 130 11.41 -7.31 6.56
CA ASN A 130 10.72 -8.41 5.91
C ASN A 130 9.60 -7.97 4.93
N LEU A 131 9.24 -6.68 4.95
CA LEU A 131 8.30 -6.05 4.03
C LEU A 131 9.00 -5.28 2.89
N ILE A 132 10.32 -5.42 2.76
CA ILE A 132 11.12 -4.83 1.70
C ILE A 132 11.50 -5.94 0.72
N VAL A 133 11.14 -5.76 -0.54
CA VAL A 133 11.48 -6.70 -1.61
C VAL A 133 12.33 -6.04 -2.69
N SER A 134 13.01 -6.83 -3.53
CA SER A 134 13.96 -6.35 -4.53
C SER A 134 13.51 -6.51 -5.98
N ASN A 135 12.40 -7.21 -6.22
CA ASN A 135 11.83 -7.40 -7.55
C ASN A 135 10.30 -7.53 -7.49
N LEU A 136 9.65 -7.38 -8.65
CA LEU A 136 8.19 -7.40 -8.76
C LEU A 136 7.58 -8.77 -8.45
N LYS A 137 8.27 -9.85 -8.78
CA LYS A 137 7.77 -11.20 -8.50
C LYS A 137 7.66 -11.43 -6.99
N ASP A 138 8.68 -11.05 -6.25
CA ASP A 138 8.67 -11.14 -4.79
C ASP A 138 7.62 -10.19 -4.19
N TYR A 139 7.41 -9.01 -4.80
CA TYR A 139 6.39 -8.06 -4.40
C TYR A 139 4.98 -8.68 -4.50
N GLU A 140 4.65 -9.29 -5.64
CA GLU A 140 3.38 -9.97 -5.87
C GLU A 140 3.21 -11.16 -4.91
N THR A 141 4.22 -12.03 -4.85
CA THR A 141 4.20 -13.23 -3.99
C THR A 141 4.02 -12.85 -2.51
N LYS A 142 4.75 -11.85 -2.02
CA LYS A 142 4.66 -11.41 -0.62
C LYS A 142 3.30 -10.79 -0.31
N ALA A 143 2.75 -9.96 -1.22
CA ALA A 143 1.42 -9.39 -1.05
C ALA A 143 0.33 -10.46 -0.92
N ILE A 144 0.37 -11.45 -1.80
CA ILE A 144 -0.59 -12.58 -1.80
C ILE A 144 -0.42 -13.45 -0.55
N SER A 145 0.82 -13.73 -0.15
CA SER A 145 1.12 -14.50 1.07
C SER A 145 0.55 -13.82 2.30
N LEU A 146 0.76 -12.51 2.44
CA LEU A 146 0.24 -11.71 3.55
C LEU A 146 -1.30 -11.69 3.55
N ALA A 147 -1.92 -11.54 2.38
CA ALA A 147 -3.37 -11.53 2.27
C ALA A 147 -4.02 -12.89 2.65
N LYS A 148 -3.32 -14.00 2.39
CA LYS A 148 -3.75 -15.35 2.79
C LYS A 148 -3.45 -15.67 4.26
N ASN A 149 -2.59 -14.88 4.92
CA ASN A 149 -2.17 -15.11 6.31
C ASN A 149 -2.58 -13.92 7.21
N TYR A 150 -3.85 -13.85 7.56
CA TYR A 150 -4.38 -12.77 8.39
C TYR A 150 -3.67 -12.65 9.75
N LYS A 151 -3.20 -13.75 10.34
CA LYS A 151 -2.43 -13.73 11.59
C LYS A 151 -1.12 -12.97 11.47
N GLU A 152 -0.45 -13.04 10.31
CA GLU A 152 0.77 -12.27 10.04
C GLU A 152 0.45 -10.77 9.94
N ILE A 153 -0.64 -10.38 9.28
CA ILE A 153 -1.12 -8.99 9.23
C ILE A 153 -1.42 -8.46 10.64
N GLU A 154 -2.14 -9.23 11.46
CA GLU A 154 -2.41 -8.83 12.84
C GLU A 154 -1.13 -8.65 13.66
N SER A 155 -0.15 -9.55 13.48
CA SER A 155 1.16 -9.44 14.15
C SER A 155 1.89 -8.17 13.74
N LEU A 156 1.90 -7.84 12.43
CA LEU A 156 2.49 -6.62 11.91
C LEU A 156 1.79 -5.35 12.45
N LYS A 157 0.46 -5.36 12.49
CA LYS A 157 -0.32 -4.24 13.05
C LYS A 157 -0.04 -4.06 14.55
N LYS A 158 0.10 -5.16 15.31
CA LYS A 158 0.49 -5.12 16.73
C LYS A 158 1.90 -4.56 16.93
N HIS A 159 2.85 -5.00 16.10
CA HIS A 159 4.22 -4.44 16.12
C HIS A 159 4.20 -2.93 15.89
N LEU A 160 3.51 -2.45 14.86
CA LEU A 160 3.39 -1.02 14.56
C LEU A 160 2.72 -0.24 15.71
N ALA A 161 1.76 -0.82 16.39
CA ALA A 161 1.11 -0.18 17.53
C ALA A 161 2.07 0.06 18.70
N GLN A 162 3.10 -0.78 18.88
CA GLN A 162 4.14 -0.65 19.89
C GLN A 162 5.26 0.28 19.44
N GLU A 163 5.80 0.06 18.24
CA GLU A 163 6.94 0.80 17.71
C GLU A 163 6.66 2.29 17.46
N LYS A 164 5.44 2.66 17.07
CA LYS A 164 5.08 4.07 16.86
C LYS A 164 5.26 4.94 18.13
N ASN A 165 5.25 4.32 19.31
CA ASN A 165 5.45 5.00 20.57
C ASN A 165 6.92 5.01 21.03
N LEU A 166 7.76 4.15 20.46
CA LEU A 166 9.16 3.95 20.81
C LEU A 166 10.13 4.46 19.74
N SER A 167 9.66 4.55 18.49
CA SER A 167 10.51 4.89 17.36
C SER A 167 10.89 6.37 17.33
N LYS A 168 12.19 6.66 17.18
CA LYS A 168 12.71 8.01 16.92
C LYS A 168 12.12 8.65 15.65
N LEU A 169 11.49 7.87 14.76
CA LEU A 169 10.82 8.38 13.57
C LEU A 169 9.68 9.36 13.89
N PHE A 170 9.04 9.18 15.04
CA PHE A 170 7.92 10.00 15.50
C PHE A 170 8.23 10.86 16.72
N ASP A 171 9.49 10.86 17.17
CA ASP A 171 9.95 11.74 18.25
C ASP A 171 10.14 13.15 17.66
N SER A 172 9.37 14.09 18.16
CA SER A 172 9.38 15.51 17.74
C SER A 172 10.23 16.40 18.65
N LYS A 173 11.09 15.82 19.51
CA LYS A 173 12.00 16.60 20.37
C LYS A 173 13.28 16.98 19.66
#